data_774589f091cb33099c5b142c8f00132a
#
_entry.id   774589f091cb33099c5b142c8f00132a
#
_cell.length_a   1.000
_cell.length_b   1.000
_cell.length_c   1.000
_cell.angle_alpha   90.00
_cell.angle_beta   90.00
_cell.angle_gamma   90.00
#
_symmetry.space_group_name_H-M   'P 1'
#
loop_
_entity.id
_entity.type
_entity.pdbx_description
1 polymer ?
#
loop_
_entity_poly.entity_id
_entity_poly.type
_entity_poly.pdbx_seq_one_letter_code
_entity_poly.pdbx_strand_id
1 'polypeptide(L)'
;MDVTVAVTGATSGIGRAVATAFVDEGATVAVSGRDGAAVEETVETLTDREETTEADAAGTVWGTRADVRDEFDLERFFERATAALGPIDVVVANAAVFAGAPGESPIGEVSYETFDDTMRTNARGVFATITEAVPHLADDARVLVPSGSVAHEVKSGMGAYGVSKAAAEGVARSFAADLEATVGVVDPGLVATDLTGMERARDPESVAPLFVWAATEAPEDDLDGDRIGLREWKRATR
;
A
#
# COMPACT_ATOMS: atom_id res chain seq x y z
N MET A 1 -14.65 -4.69 -12.35
CA MET A 1 -13.39 -5.49 -12.27
C MET A 1 -13.62 -6.65 -11.32
N ASP A 2 -13.37 -7.89 -11.70
CA ASP A 2 -13.56 -9.07 -10.84
C ASP A 2 -12.23 -9.37 -10.10
N VAL A 3 -11.91 -8.51 -9.12
CA VAL A 3 -10.65 -8.55 -8.36
C VAL A 3 -10.92 -8.18 -6.91
N THR A 4 -10.38 -8.95 -5.96
CA THR A 4 -10.43 -8.66 -4.53
C THR A 4 -9.10 -8.04 -4.07
N VAL A 5 -9.17 -6.84 -3.52
CA VAL A 5 -8.01 -6.04 -3.13
C VAL A 5 -7.98 -5.80 -1.63
N ALA A 6 -6.85 -6.04 -0.98
CA ALA A 6 -6.62 -5.69 0.43
C ALA A 6 -5.62 -4.53 0.55
N VAL A 7 -6.00 -3.44 1.21
CA VAL A 7 -5.15 -2.25 1.39
C VAL A 7 -4.93 -1.95 2.86
N THR A 8 -3.67 -1.96 3.31
CA THR A 8 -3.31 -1.52 4.67
C THR A 8 -3.00 -0.02 4.72
N GLY A 9 -3.38 0.65 5.81
CA GLY A 9 -3.23 2.11 5.92
C GLY A 9 -4.09 2.87 4.92
N ALA A 10 -5.33 2.39 4.69
CA ALA A 10 -6.24 2.91 3.69
C ALA A 10 -7.10 4.11 4.15
N THR A 11 -6.89 4.63 5.36
CA THR A 11 -7.73 5.70 5.92
C THR A 11 -7.33 7.11 5.48
N SER A 12 -6.19 7.28 4.81
CA SER A 12 -5.72 8.58 4.32
C SER A 12 -4.71 8.44 3.17
N GLY A 13 -4.35 9.55 2.55
CA GLY A 13 -3.25 9.66 1.58
C GLY A 13 -3.33 8.66 0.42
N ILE A 14 -2.19 8.06 0.09
CA ILE A 14 -2.09 7.12 -1.05
C ILE A 14 -3.00 5.89 -0.83
N GLY A 15 -3.03 5.32 0.38
CA GLY A 15 -3.83 4.12 0.65
C GLY A 15 -5.32 4.33 0.39
N ARG A 16 -5.88 5.47 0.84
CA ARG A 16 -7.28 5.83 0.57
C ARG A 16 -7.53 6.07 -0.92
N ALA A 17 -6.64 6.82 -1.58
CA ALA A 17 -6.78 7.08 -3.01
C ALA A 17 -6.70 5.81 -3.85
N VAL A 18 -5.81 4.87 -3.49
CA VAL A 18 -5.70 3.55 -4.14
C VAL A 18 -6.96 2.72 -3.93
N ALA A 19 -7.46 2.62 -2.69
CA ALA A 19 -8.72 1.93 -2.40
C ALA A 19 -9.88 2.53 -3.21
N THR A 20 -9.97 3.86 -3.28
CA THR A 20 -10.95 4.58 -4.09
C THR A 20 -10.85 4.23 -5.57
N ALA A 21 -9.64 4.22 -6.13
CA ALA A 21 -9.44 3.91 -7.55
C ALA A 21 -9.86 2.47 -7.90
N PHE A 22 -9.61 1.51 -7.01
CA PHE A 22 -10.08 0.14 -7.21
C PHE A 22 -11.62 0.03 -7.13
N VAL A 23 -12.26 0.76 -6.19
CA VAL A 23 -13.74 0.82 -6.14
C VAL A 23 -14.32 1.43 -7.41
N ASP A 24 -13.71 2.49 -7.95
CA ASP A 24 -14.13 3.12 -9.21
C ASP A 24 -14.07 2.17 -10.41
N GLU A 25 -13.16 1.19 -10.37
CA GLU A 25 -13.03 0.13 -11.38
C GLU A 25 -13.94 -1.09 -11.09
N GLY A 26 -14.76 -1.03 -10.04
CA GLY A 26 -15.70 -2.10 -9.64
C GLY A 26 -15.01 -3.28 -8.96
N ALA A 27 -13.87 -3.10 -8.32
CA ALA A 27 -13.20 -4.14 -7.54
C ALA A 27 -13.84 -4.29 -6.16
N THR A 28 -13.74 -5.48 -5.58
CA THR A 28 -14.05 -5.74 -4.17
C THR A 28 -12.86 -5.33 -3.30
N VAL A 29 -13.08 -4.49 -2.28
CA VAL A 29 -11.97 -3.85 -1.54
C VAL A 29 -12.09 -4.06 -0.03
N ALA A 30 -11.04 -4.63 0.57
CA ALA A 30 -10.82 -4.73 2.01
C ALA A 30 -9.85 -3.64 2.47
N VAL A 31 -10.26 -2.82 3.45
CA VAL A 31 -9.44 -1.72 3.98
C VAL A 31 -9.11 -1.89 5.45
N SER A 32 -7.89 -1.49 5.83
CA SER A 32 -7.50 -1.46 7.23
C SER A 32 -6.72 -0.21 7.62
N GLY A 33 -6.75 0.11 8.90
CA GLY A 33 -6.04 1.21 9.53
C GLY A 33 -6.00 1.07 11.04
N ARG A 34 -5.15 1.85 11.71
CA ARG A 34 -4.96 1.79 13.17
C ARG A 34 -6.14 2.36 13.96
N ASP A 35 -6.83 3.34 13.39
CA ASP A 35 -8.00 4.00 13.99
C ASP A 35 -9.27 3.38 13.43
N GLY A 36 -10.05 2.74 14.31
CA GLY A 36 -11.30 2.07 13.94
C GLY A 36 -12.35 3.03 13.40
N ALA A 37 -12.48 4.22 13.99
CA ALA A 37 -13.45 5.21 13.52
C ALA A 37 -13.11 5.73 12.12
N ALA A 38 -11.81 5.96 11.85
CA ALA A 38 -11.35 6.35 10.52
C ALA A 38 -11.52 5.22 9.48
N VAL A 39 -11.45 3.96 9.90
CA VAL A 39 -11.76 2.82 9.01
C VAL A 39 -13.25 2.78 8.71
N GLU A 40 -14.13 2.93 9.71
CA GLU A 40 -15.59 2.97 9.52
C GLU A 40 -15.98 4.10 8.56
N GLU A 41 -15.49 5.32 8.76
CA GLU A 41 -15.70 6.46 7.85
C GLU A 41 -15.22 6.18 6.43
N THR A 42 -14.07 5.50 6.29
CA THR A 42 -13.52 5.13 4.99
C THR A 42 -14.43 4.11 4.28
N VAL A 43 -14.90 3.09 4.99
CA VAL A 43 -15.83 2.09 4.45
C VAL A 43 -17.13 2.75 4.00
N GLU A 44 -17.72 3.61 4.82
CA GLU A 44 -18.94 4.35 4.45
C GLU A 44 -18.72 5.17 3.17
N THR A 45 -17.65 5.97 3.12
CA THR A 45 -17.32 6.81 1.96
C THR A 45 -17.12 5.99 0.68
N LEU A 46 -16.45 4.84 0.77
CA LEU A 46 -16.19 3.98 -0.39
C LEU A 46 -17.45 3.22 -0.82
N THR A 47 -18.34 2.85 0.12
CA THR A 47 -19.62 2.20 -0.18
C THR A 47 -20.56 3.17 -0.90
N ASP A 48 -20.68 4.41 -0.43
CA ASP A 48 -21.47 5.45 -1.09
C ASP A 48 -20.97 5.72 -2.52
N ARG A 49 -19.66 5.63 -2.73
CA ARG A 49 -19.04 5.82 -4.04
C ARG A 49 -19.31 4.64 -4.96
N GLU A 50 -19.24 3.42 -4.47
CA GLU A 50 -19.57 2.19 -5.21
C GLU A 50 -20.99 2.24 -5.75
N GLU A 51 -21.99 2.63 -4.94
CA GLU A 51 -23.38 2.76 -5.34
C GLU A 51 -23.61 3.75 -6.50
N THR A 52 -22.69 4.70 -6.70
CA THR A 52 -22.74 5.73 -7.74
C THR A 52 -21.88 5.42 -8.97
N THR A 53 -21.08 4.35 -8.92
CA THR A 53 -20.19 3.96 -10.01
C THR A 53 -20.97 3.26 -11.12
N GLU A 54 -20.77 3.68 -12.38
CA GLU A 54 -21.41 3.08 -13.58
C GLU A 54 -20.79 1.73 -13.99
N ALA A 55 -19.99 1.09 -13.14
CA ALA A 55 -19.41 -0.21 -13.43
C ALA A 55 -20.49 -1.29 -13.51
N ASP A 56 -20.42 -2.15 -14.52
CA ASP A 56 -21.38 -3.24 -14.75
C ASP A 56 -21.42 -4.30 -13.63
N ALA A 57 -20.44 -4.29 -12.73
CA ALA A 57 -20.37 -5.13 -11.54
C ALA A 57 -20.01 -4.24 -10.34
N ALA A 58 -20.93 -4.13 -9.39
CA ALA A 58 -20.65 -3.51 -8.12
C ALA A 58 -19.74 -4.42 -7.30
N GLY A 59 -18.57 -3.92 -6.90
CA GLY A 59 -17.70 -4.59 -5.94
C GLY A 59 -18.33 -4.56 -4.53
N THR A 60 -17.62 -4.99 -3.53
CA THR A 60 -18.03 -4.88 -2.12
C THR A 60 -16.93 -4.21 -1.34
N VAL A 61 -17.29 -3.24 -0.50
CA VAL A 61 -16.33 -2.61 0.41
C VAL A 61 -16.49 -3.19 1.81
N TRP A 62 -15.38 -3.61 2.39
CA TRP A 62 -15.32 -4.13 3.75
C TRP A 62 -14.08 -3.56 4.46
N GLY A 63 -14.13 -3.42 5.77
CA GLY A 63 -12.96 -2.96 6.51
C GLY A 63 -13.03 -3.27 7.99
N THR A 64 -11.85 -3.32 8.61
CA THR A 64 -11.72 -3.45 10.06
C THR A 64 -10.43 -2.81 10.54
N ARG A 65 -10.40 -2.46 11.83
CA ARG A 65 -9.18 -1.97 12.47
C ARG A 65 -8.09 -3.05 12.42
N ALA A 66 -6.89 -2.68 11.95
CA ALA A 66 -5.68 -3.46 12.09
C ALA A 66 -4.44 -2.54 12.20
N ASP A 67 -3.59 -2.78 13.20
CA ASP A 67 -2.28 -2.17 13.33
C ASP A 67 -1.24 -3.10 12.73
N VAL A 68 -0.55 -2.68 11.67
CA VAL A 68 0.47 -3.50 10.99
C VAL A 68 1.69 -3.84 11.86
N ARG A 69 1.79 -3.24 13.06
CA ARG A 69 2.80 -3.56 14.07
C ARG A 69 2.42 -4.77 14.94
N ASP A 70 1.17 -5.24 14.83
CA ASP A 70 0.62 -6.37 15.56
C ASP A 70 0.20 -7.46 14.55
N GLU A 71 0.93 -8.57 14.52
CA GLU A 71 0.69 -9.70 13.63
C GLU A 71 -0.71 -10.32 13.81
N PHE A 72 -1.23 -10.36 15.05
CA PHE A 72 -2.57 -10.89 15.32
C PHE A 72 -3.69 -9.98 14.80
N ASP A 73 -3.47 -8.66 14.73
CA ASP A 73 -4.39 -7.75 14.06
C ASP A 73 -4.45 -8.04 12.55
N LEU A 74 -3.29 -8.30 11.92
CA LEU A 74 -3.18 -8.64 10.50
C LEU A 74 -3.75 -10.03 10.19
N GLU A 75 -3.42 -11.05 10.97
CA GLU A 75 -4.01 -12.39 10.85
C GLU A 75 -5.55 -12.29 10.82
N ARG A 76 -6.15 -11.65 11.83
CA ARG A 76 -7.60 -11.45 11.89
C ARG A 76 -8.14 -10.62 10.74
N PHE A 77 -7.39 -9.63 10.24
CA PHE A 77 -7.80 -8.84 9.09
C PHE A 77 -7.93 -9.70 7.84
N PHE A 78 -6.91 -10.49 7.50
CA PHE A 78 -6.91 -11.33 6.32
C PHE A 78 -7.90 -12.50 6.43
N GLU A 79 -7.99 -13.17 7.57
CA GLU A 79 -9.00 -14.21 7.81
C GLU A 79 -10.43 -13.71 7.57
N ARG A 80 -10.76 -12.52 8.13
CA ARG A 80 -12.10 -11.96 8.01
C ARG A 80 -12.36 -11.39 6.63
N ALA A 81 -11.38 -10.76 6.00
CA ALA A 81 -11.49 -10.28 4.63
C ALA A 81 -11.77 -11.44 3.68
N THR A 82 -10.99 -12.53 3.75
CA THR A 82 -11.20 -13.71 2.90
C THR A 82 -12.52 -14.40 3.17
N ALA A 83 -12.96 -14.48 4.44
CA ALA A 83 -14.27 -15.04 4.77
C ALA A 83 -15.44 -14.21 4.23
N ALA A 84 -15.28 -12.90 4.13
CA ALA A 84 -16.31 -11.98 3.64
C ALA A 84 -16.32 -11.82 2.11
N LEU A 85 -15.13 -11.81 1.48
CA LEU A 85 -14.94 -11.33 0.12
C LEU A 85 -14.37 -12.40 -0.84
N GLY A 86 -13.84 -13.51 -0.31
CA GLY A 86 -13.12 -14.52 -1.09
C GLY A 86 -11.60 -14.35 -1.06
N PRO A 87 -10.87 -15.16 -1.84
CA PRO A 87 -9.41 -15.06 -1.97
C PRO A 87 -8.96 -13.66 -2.41
N ILE A 88 -7.77 -13.27 -1.97
CA ILE A 88 -7.22 -11.94 -2.23
C ILE A 88 -6.33 -11.96 -3.49
N ASP A 89 -6.74 -11.22 -4.51
CA ASP A 89 -5.97 -11.10 -5.76
C ASP A 89 -4.87 -10.05 -5.67
N VAL A 90 -5.09 -8.98 -4.88
CA VAL A 90 -4.13 -7.89 -4.75
C VAL A 90 -3.97 -7.47 -3.30
N VAL A 91 -2.71 -7.40 -2.85
CA VAL A 91 -2.36 -6.82 -1.55
C VAL A 91 -1.57 -5.53 -1.77
N VAL A 92 -2.01 -4.44 -1.15
CA VAL A 92 -1.25 -3.18 -1.11
C VAL A 92 -0.75 -2.96 0.32
N ALA A 93 0.52 -3.31 0.57
CA ALA A 93 1.18 -3.15 1.87
C ALA A 93 1.62 -1.69 2.05
N ASN A 94 0.63 -0.79 2.23
CA ASN A 94 0.83 0.66 2.14
C ASN A 94 1.09 1.35 3.48
N ALA A 95 0.65 0.81 4.61
CA ALA A 95 0.76 1.46 5.91
C ALA A 95 2.20 1.94 6.20
N ALA A 96 2.36 3.22 6.49
CA ALA A 96 3.65 3.83 6.80
C ALA A 96 3.50 5.04 7.73
N VAL A 97 4.62 5.40 8.38
CA VAL A 97 4.77 6.61 9.18
C VAL A 97 6.03 7.35 8.78
N PHE A 98 6.04 8.66 8.99
CA PHE A 98 7.23 9.50 8.91
C PHE A 98 7.27 10.40 10.15
N ALA A 99 8.25 10.18 11.01
CA ALA A 99 8.46 11.01 12.19
C ALA A 99 9.39 12.18 11.83
N GLY A 100 8.84 13.39 11.78
CA GLY A 100 9.53 14.61 11.38
C GLY A 100 9.01 15.19 10.07
N ALA A 101 9.84 16.00 9.42
CA ALA A 101 9.52 16.62 8.12
C ALA A 101 10.60 16.28 7.08
N PRO A 102 10.23 16.09 5.80
CA PRO A 102 11.17 15.82 4.73
C PRO A 102 12.22 16.93 4.60
N GLY A 103 13.50 16.55 4.62
CA GLY A 103 14.62 17.47 4.54
C GLY A 103 15.08 18.06 5.89
N GLU A 104 14.31 17.88 6.96
CA GLU A 104 14.55 18.48 8.27
C GLU A 104 14.92 17.47 9.37
N SER A 105 15.05 16.19 9.03
CA SER A 105 15.30 15.11 10.00
C SER A 105 16.66 14.43 9.72
N PRO A 106 17.81 15.02 10.11
CA PRO A 106 19.11 14.38 9.93
C PRO A 106 19.19 13.05 10.67
N ILE A 107 19.71 12.00 10.00
CA ILE A 107 19.72 10.63 10.57
C ILE A 107 20.47 10.55 11.91
N GLY A 108 21.51 11.33 12.10
CA GLY A 108 22.29 11.36 13.33
C GLY A 108 21.58 11.99 14.53
N GLU A 109 20.43 12.65 14.32
CA GLU A 109 19.62 13.28 15.36
C GLU A 109 18.35 12.46 15.69
N VAL A 110 18.09 11.39 14.94
CA VAL A 110 16.94 10.50 15.18
C VAL A 110 17.17 9.70 16.46
N SER A 111 16.20 9.74 17.39
CA SER A 111 16.25 8.90 18.59
C SER A 111 16.09 7.41 18.25
N TYR A 112 16.63 6.53 19.09
CA TYR A 112 16.44 5.07 18.94
C TYR A 112 14.98 4.69 18.93
N GLU A 113 14.15 5.28 19.78
CA GLU A 113 12.69 5.05 19.84
C GLU A 113 12.02 5.41 18.50
N THR A 114 12.32 6.58 17.95
CA THR A 114 11.79 7.02 16.65
C THR A 114 12.26 6.11 15.51
N PHE A 115 13.52 5.68 15.55
CA PHE A 115 14.07 4.74 14.58
C PHE A 115 13.34 3.40 14.65
N ASP A 116 13.20 2.83 15.85
CA ASP A 116 12.55 1.54 16.09
C ASP A 116 11.07 1.57 15.69
N ASP A 117 10.32 2.61 16.06
CA ASP A 117 8.90 2.77 15.68
C ASP A 117 8.72 2.91 14.16
N THR A 118 9.62 3.65 13.51
CA THR A 118 9.60 3.79 12.05
C THR A 118 9.87 2.46 11.35
N MET A 119 10.90 1.74 11.79
CA MET A 119 11.24 0.41 11.25
C MET A 119 10.14 -0.60 11.54
N ARG A 120 9.56 -0.58 12.73
CA ARG A 120 8.47 -1.47 13.13
C ARG A 120 7.22 -1.29 12.24
N THR A 121 6.90 -0.05 11.86
CA THR A 121 5.75 0.21 11.00
C THR A 121 6.09 -0.03 9.52
N ASN A 122 7.14 0.62 9.01
CA ASN A 122 7.37 0.72 7.57
C ASN A 122 8.10 -0.49 6.96
N ALA A 123 8.89 -1.23 7.74
CA ALA A 123 9.63 -2.40 7.27
C ALA A 123 9.02 -3.70 7.82
N ARG A 124 8.97 -3.85 9.17
CA ARG A 124 8.35 -5.02 9.78
C ARG A 124 6.85 -5.10 9.49
N GLY A 125 6.14 -3.97 9.42
CA GLY A 125 4.73 -3.93 9.05
C GLY A 125 4.47 -4.41 7.63
N VAL A 126 5.35 -4.09 6.66
CA VAL A 126 5.29 -4.65 5.31
C VAL A 126 5.53 -6.15 5.34
N PHE A 127 6.58 -6.61 6.03
CA PHE A 127 6.87 -8.04 6.20
C PHE A 127 5.66 -8.79 6.80
N ALA A 128 5.10 -8.29 7.90
CA ALA A 128 3.95 -8.90 8.57
C ALA A 128 2.70 -8.89 7.67
N THR A 129 2.44 -7.78 6.96
CA THR A 129 1.31 -7.70 6.01
C THR A 129 1.40 -8.78 4.95
N ILE A 130 2.57 -8.99 4.36
CA ILE A 130 2.75 -10.02 3.32
C ILE A 130 2.65 -11.42 3.94
N THR A 131 3.34 -11.65 5.07
CA THR A 131 3.33 -12.96 5.76
C THR A 131 1.90 -13.41 6.08
N GLU A 132 1.09 -12.53 6.69
CA GLU A 132 -0.28 -12.87 7.07
C GLU A 132 -1.24 -12.91 5.87
N ALA A 133 -0.89 -12.29 4.75
CA ALA A 133 -1.66 -12.37 3.51
C ALA A 133 -1.46 -13.70 2.78
N VAL A 134 -0.25 -14.31 2.82
CA VAL A 134 0.10 -15.50 2.02
C VAL A 134 -0.93 -16.62 2.08
N PRO A 135 -1.48 -17.04 3.23
CA PRO A 135 -2.48 -18.11 3.29
C PRO A 135 -3.82 -17.79 2.61
N HIS A 136 -4.02 -16.53 2.22
CA HIS A 136 -5.27 -15.97 1.74
C HIS A 136 -5.21 -15.49 0.29
N LEU A 137 -4.04 -15.60 -0.34
CA LEU A 137 -3.82 -15.16 -1.72
C LEU A 137 -4.51 -16.08 -2.73
N ALA A 138 -5.01 -15.49 -3.80
CA ALA A 138 -5.40 -16.22 -5.02
C ALA A 138 -4.16 -16.74 -5.77
N ASP A 139 -4.33 -17.65 -6.72
CA ASP A 139 -3.22 -18.32 -7.43
C ASP A 139 -2.30 -17.33 -8.17
N ASP A 140 -2.83 -16.31 -8.84
CA ASP A 140 -2.06 -15.31 -9.60
C ASP A 140 -2.00 -13.95 -8.85
N ALA A 141 -1.99 -13.97 -7.52
CA ALA A 141 -2.05 -12.76 -6.71
C ALA A 141 -0.82 -11.85 -6.90
N ARG A 142 -1.05 -10.55 -6.70
CA ARG A 142 -0.01 -9.52 -6.74
C ARG A 142 0.10 -8.79 -5.41
N VAL A 143 1.32 -8.58 -4.95
CA VAL A 143 1.63 -7.80 -3.74
C VAL A 143 2.39 -6.55 -4.12
N LEU A 144 1.82 -5.40 -3.82
CA LEU A 144 2.39 -4.09 -4.14
C LEU A 144 2.88 -3.39 -2.88
N VAL A 145 4.15 -2.99 -2.88
CA VAL A 145 4.78 -2.25 -1.79
C VAL A 145 5.07 -0.82 -2.24
N PRO A 146 4.32 0.19 -1.77
CA PRO A 146 4.60 1.59 -2.09
C PRO A 146 5.94 2.03 -1.53
N SER A 147 6.79 2.60 -2.38
CA SER A 147 8.09 3.15 -2.00
C SER A 147 8.37 4.45 -2.75
N GLY A 148 9.61 4.84 -2.90
CA GLY A 148 10.01 6.05 -3.60
C GLY A 148 11.52 6.19 -3.68
N SER A 149 11.98 7.20 -4.41
CA SER A 149 13.41 7.43 -4.63
C SER A 149 14.24 7.60 -3.34
N VAL A 150 13.60 7.88 -2.20
CA VAL A 150 14.24 7.94 -0.88
C VAL A 150 14.87 6.62 -0.45
N ALA A 151 14.39 5.50 -0.98
CA ALA A 151 14.89 4.17 -0.65
C ALA A 151 16.28 3.86 -1.26
N HIS A 152 16.67 4.58 -2.33
CA HIS A 152 17.89 4.27 -3.09
C HIS A 152 18.70 5.50 -3.50
N GLU A 153 18.15 6.71 -3.39
CA GLU A 153 18.88 7.95 -3.62
C GLU A 153 19.42 8.54 -2.30
N VAL A 154 20.55 9.22 -2.40
CA VAL A 154 21.08 9.98 -1.27
C VAL A 154 20.26 11.24 -1.06
N LYS A 155 19.44 11.26 -0.01
CA LYS A 155 18.60 12.41 0.37
C LYS A 155 18.86 12.81 1.82
N SER A 156 19.29 14.05 2.03
CA SER A 156 19.51 14.59 3.37
C SER A 156 18.17 14.80 4.09
N GLY A 157 18.17 14.66 5.43
CA GLY A 157 17.05 15.02 6.28
C GLY A 157 15.83 14.10 6.18
N MET A 158 15.99 12.86 5.72
CA MET A 158 14.91 11.88 5.64
C MET A 158 14.85 10.93 6.86
N GLY A 159 15.74 11.07 7.81
CA GLY A 159 15.77 10.33 9.08
C GLY A 159 15.69 8.81 8.90
N ALA A 160 14.97 8.15 9.80
CA ALA A 160 14.72 6.71 9.74
C ALA A 160 13.83 6.31 8.55
N TYR A 161 13.06 7.25 7.98
CA TYR A 161 12.14 6.96 6.88
C TYR A 161 12.86 6.41 5.65
N GLY A 162 13.97 7.05 5.22
CA GLY A 162 14.76 6.55 4.09
C GLY A 162 15.28 5.13 4.32
N VAL A 163 15.79 4.85 5.52
CA VAL A 163 16.25 3.50 5.91
C VAL A 163 15.09 2.50 5.86
N SER A 164 13.94 2.87 6.42
CA SER A 164 12.77 1.99 6.47
C SER A 164 12.20 1.66 5.08
N LYS A 165 12.21 2.62 4.14
CA LYS A 165 11.77 2.37 2.76
C LYS A 165 12.75 1.47 2.00
N ALA A 166 14.06 1.64 2.19
CA ALA A 166 15.06 0.71 1.65
C ALA A 166 14.89 -0.72 2.20
N ALA A 167 14.59 -0.84 3.50
CA ALA A 167 14.30 -2.13 4.12
C ALA A 167 13.01 -2.75 3.60
N ALA A 168 11.93 -1.97 3.42
CA ALA A 168 10.68 -2.43 2.83
C ALA A 168 10.85 -2.99 1.40
N GLU A 169 11.67 -2.32 0.56
CA GLU A 169 12.02 -2.85 -0.76
C GLU A 169 12.84 -4.14 -0.67
N GLY A 170 13.72 -4.26 0.34
CA GLY A 170 14.44 -5.50 0.63
C GLY A 170 13.49 -6.64 1.00
N VAL A 171 12.46 -6.35 1.80
CA VAL A 171 11.39 -7.30 2.13
C VAL A 171 10.65 -7.74 0.87
N ALA A 172 10.20 -6.79 0.02
CA ALA A 172 9.50 -7.12 -1.22
C ALA A 172 10.32 -8.08 -2.11
N ARG A 173 11.61 -7.77 -2.35
CA ARG A 173 12.50 -8.65 -3.14
C ARG A 173 12.68 -10.04 -2.54
N SER A 174 12.68 -10.15 -1.19
CA SER A 174 12.82 -11.47 -0.55
C SER A 174 11.58 -12.32 -0.75
N PHE A 175 10.39 -11.73 -0.66
CA PHE A 175 9.14 -12.45 -0.92
C PHE A 175 8.99 -12.80 -2.41
N ALA A 176 9.36 -11.92 -3.34
CA ALA A 176 9.38 -12.21 -4.78
C ALA A 176 10.24 -13.44 -5.12
N ALA A 177 11.36 -13.63 -4.40
CA ALA A 177 12.24 -14.78 -4.62
C ALA A 177 11.67 -16.12 -4.10
N ASP A 178 10.72 -16.07 -3.15
CA ASP A 178 10.27 -17.26 -2.40
C ASP A 178 8.78 -17.60 -2.64
N LEU A 179 7.98 -16.67 -3.21
CA LEU A 179 6.55 -16.88 -3.46
C LEU A 179 6.26 -17.11 -4.95
N GLU A 180 5.16 -17.80 -5.23
CA GLU A 180 4.59 -17.89 -6.59
C GLU A 180 3.83 -16.60 -6.97
N ALA A 181 3.35 -15.84 -5.98
CA ALA A 181 2.70 -14.55 -6.18
C ALA A 181 3.71 -13.47 -6.64
N THR A 182 3.32 -12.62 -7.57
CA THR A 182 4.13 -11.48 -8.02
C THR A 182 4.26 -10.44 -6.91
N VAL A 183 5.48 -10.15 -6.45
CA VAL A 183 5.73 -9.16 -5.39
C VAL A 183 6.62 -8.04 -5.91
N GLY A 184 6.09 -6.81 -6.00
CA GLY A 184 6.85 -5.70 -6.55
C GLY A 184 6.68 -4.38 -5.81
N VAL A 185 7.55 -3.45 -6.16
CA VAL A 185 7.58 -2.10 -5.60
C VAL A 185 6.93 -1.12 -6.56
N VAL A 186 6.04 -0.27 -6.04
CA VAL A 186 5.42 0.80 -6.81
C VAL A 186 5.94 2.16 -6.32
N ASP A 187 6.55 2.94 -7.22
CA ASP A 187 7.06 4.29 -6.95
C ASP A 187 6.11 5.36 -7.55
N PRO A 188 5.21 5.96 -6.76
CA PRO A 188 4.31 7.02 -7.22
C PRO A 188 5.01 8.38 -7.36
N GLY A 189 6.31 8.48 -7.06
CA GLY A 189 7.03 9.74 -6.96
C GLY A 189 6.68 10.52 -5.69
N LEU A 190 6.82 11.85 -5.75
CA LEU A 190 6.44 12.72 -4.63
C LEU A 190 4.94 12.95 -4.65
N VAL A 191 4.28 12.61 -3.54
CA VAL A 191 2.82 12.72 -3.36
C VAL A 191 2.51 13.61 -2.16
N ALA A 192 1.54 14.50 -2.33
CA ALA A 192 1.03 15.40 -1.30
C ALA A 192 0.14 14.60 -0.32
N THR A 193 0.65 14.31 0.84
CA THR A 193 -0.06 13.59 1.89
C THR A 193 0.27 14.20 3.25
N ASP A 194 -0.55 13.95 4.25
CA ASP A 194 -0.26 14.34 5.64
C ASP A 194 1.07 13.74 6.12
N LEU A 195 1.45 12.56 5.60
CA LEU A 195 2.72 11.92 5.89
C LEU A 195 3.92 12.76 5.46
N THR A 196 3.85 13.40 4.31
CA THR A 196 4.97 14.16 3.71
C THR A 196 4.87 15.66 3.97
N GLY A 197 3.67 16.21 4.23
CA GLY A 197 3.44 17.65 4.35
C GLY A 197 3.80 18.45 3.09
N MET A 198 3.94 17.81 1.94
CA MET A 198 4.41 18.41 0.68
C MET A 198 3.24 18.91 -0.18
N GLU A 199 2.67 20.07 0.12
CA GLU A 199 1.52 20.65 -0.59
C GLU A 199 1.70 20.84 -2.11
N ARG A 200 2.95 20.92 -2.60
CA ARG A 200 3.26 21.13 -4.02
C ARG A 200 3.58 19.85 -4.78
N ALA A 201 3.41 18.69 -4.14
CA ALA A 201 3.59 17.39 -4.78
C ALA A 201 2.31 16.98 -5.55
N ARG A 202 2.30 15.76 -6.08
CA ARG A 202 1.13 15.22 -6.82
C ARG A 202 0.02 14.88 -5.85
N ASP A 203 -1.23 15.10 -6.24
CA ASP A 203 -2.37 14.61 -5.47
C ASP A 203 -2.38 13.08 -5.44
N PRO A 204 -2.75 12.45 -4.32
CA PRO A 204 -2.85 11.00 -4.19
C PRO A 204 -3.72 10.35 -5.27
N GLU A 205 -4.83 10.98 -5.64
CA GLU A 205 -5.76 10.53 -6.67
C GLU A 205 -5.11 10.49 -8.06
N SER A 206 -4.15 11.38 -8.34
CA SER A 206 -3.45 11.42 -9.62
C SER A 206 -2.45 10.29 -9.82
N VAL A 207 -2.07 9.61 -8.76
CA VAL A 207 -1.11 8.48 -8.79
C VAL A 207 -1.76 7.14 -8.50
N ALA A 208 -2.98 7.11 -7.97
CA ALA A 208 -3.70 5.88 -7.68
C ALA A 208 -3.90 4.96 -8.90
N PRO A 209 -4.19 5.47 -10.14
CA PRO A 209 -4.28 4.63 -11.34
C PRO A 209 -2.98 3.87 -11.69
N LEU A 210 -1.81 4.33 -11.23
CA LEU A 210 -0.56 3.56 -11.35
C LEU A 210 -0.65 2.24 -10.58
N PHE A 211 -1.27 2.23 -9.40
CA PHE A 211 -1.44 1.02 -8.58
C PHE A 211 -2.45 0.07 -9.21
N VAL A 212 -3.53 0.58 -9.79
CA VAL A 212 -4.50 -0.24 -10.53
C VAL A 212 -3.79 -0.91 -11.71
N TRP A 213 -3.06 -0.15 -12.53
CA TRP A 213 -2.29 -0.70 -13.65
C TRP A 213 -1.23 -1.71 -13.18
N ALA A 214 -0.51 -1.43 -12.09
CA ALA A 214 0.48 -2.35 -11.51
C ALA A 214 -0.14 -3.68 -11.08
N ALA A 215 -1.38 -3.62 -10.56
CA ALA A 215 -2.12 -4.78 -10.09
C ALA A 215 -2.70 -5.64 -11.21
N THR A 216 -3.03 -5.04 -12.38
CA THR A 216 -3.88 -5.71 -13.38
C THR A 216 -3.25 -5.86 -14.75
N GLU A 217 -2.36 -4.97 -15.16
CA GLU A 217 -1.87 -4.88 -16.53
C GLU A 217 -0.34 -4.87 -16.66
N ALA A 218 0.39 -4.49 -15.59
CA ALA A 218 1.85 -4.45 -15.65
C ALA A 218 2.40 -5.85 -15.96
N PRO A 219 3.39 -5.96 -16.88
CA PRO A 219 4.05 -7.23 -17.12
C PRO A 219 4.66 -7.77 -15.81
N GLU A 220 4.46 -9.03 -15.54
CA GLU A 220 4.99 -9.71 -14.35
C GLU A 220 6.52 -9.59 -14.28
N ASP A 221 7.20 -9.86 -15.37
CA ASP A 221 8.66 -9.76 -15.49
C ASP A 221 9.21 -8.35 -15.19
N ASP A 222 8.40 -7.30 -15.35
CA ASP A 222 8.78 -5.92 -15.05
C ASP A 222 8.49 -5.53 -13.57
N LEU A 223 7.62 -6.29 -12.89
CA LEU A 223 7.16 -6.00 -11.53
C LEU A 223 7.80 -6.92 -10.49
N ASP A 224 7.92 -8.21 -10.75
CA ASP A 224 8.32 -9.20 -9.75
C ASP A 224 9.78 -9.00 -9.31
N GLY A 225 9.98 -8.76 -8.01
CA GLY A 225 11.27 -8.43 -7.43
C GLY A 225 11.82 -7.04 -7.81
N ASP A 226 11.14 -6.32 -8.68
CA ASP A 226 11.58 -5.06 -9.25
C ASP A 226 10.70 -3.87 -8.85
N ARG A 227 11.02 -2.70 -9.39
CA ARG A 227 10.33 -1.43 -9.14
C ARG A 227 9.77 -0.86 -10.43
N ILE A 228 8.47 -0.57 -10.42
CA ILE A 228 7.80 0.19 -11.46
C ILE A 228 7.32 1.54 -10.93
N GLY A 229 7.20 2.52 -11.81
CA GLY A 229 6.79 3.86 -11.41
C GLY A 229 6.04 4.61 -12.51
N LEU A 230 5.88 5.91 -12.30
CA LEU A 230 5.15 6.79 -13.22
C LEU A 230 5.67 6.77 -14.66
N ARG A 231 6.96 6.47 -14.86
CA ARG A 231 7.56 6.45 -16.19
C ARG A 231 7.11 5.24 -16.99
N GLU A 232 7.18 4.07 -16.39
CA GLU A 232 6.78 2.78 -16.96
C GLU A 232 5.28 2.80 -17.25
N TRP A 233 4.48 3.21 -16.28
CA TRP A 233 3.03 3.38 -16.42
C TRP A 233 2.65 4.30 -17.58
N LYS A 234 3.20 5.54 -17.63
CA LYS A 234 2.91 6.48 -18.70
C LYS A 234 3.37 6.02 -20.08
N ARG A 235 4.36 5.13 -20.15
CA ARG A 235 4.79 4.54 -21.43
C ARG A 235 3.83 3.45 -21.88
N ALA A 236 3.29 2.66 -20.93
CA ALA A 236 2.36 1.57 -21.22
C ALA A 236 0.94 2.05 -21.56
N THR A 237 0.50 3.18 -20.98
CA THR A 237 -0.87 3.70 -21.10
C THR A 237 -1.03 4.86 -22.10
N ARG A 238 -0.03 5.11 -22.96
CA ARG A 238 -0.08 6.08 -24.08
C ARG A 238 -0.49 5.39 -25.38
#